data_afe27742ae56c97582abff5c313556aa
#
_entry.id   afe27742ae56c97582abff5c313556aa
#
_cell.length_a   1.000
_cell.length_b   1.000
_cell.length_c   1.000
_cell.angle_alpha   90.00
_cell.angle_beta   90.00
_cell.angle_gamma   90.00
#
_symmetry.space_group_name_H-M   'P 1'
#
loop_
_entity.id
_entity.type
_entity.pdbx_description
1 polymer ?
#
loop_
_entity_poly.entity_id
_entity_poly.type
_entity_poly.pdbx_seq_one_letter_code
_entity_poly.pdbx_strand_id
1 'polypeptide(L)'
;RLAGPKRFHPVPVPLKALVLTVAVFAFLSLYPGLLNGTRQDHERALFGLTVLGGFMVTATVFIVAINDSYVGVGEEVIRIHFEAFFVATIPIADIVAVRTVDPRPRWRYRFGLSTNFEDRIACSHGGRFVEIELARPQLTRLWPRRLPVTRFWIAVLEHDEFINQLRAVAPSAAAGECAAAA
;
A
#
# COMPACT_ATOMS: atom_id res chain seq x y z
N ARG A 1 -26.14 -17.54 -3.21
CA ARG A 1 -25.33 -16.66 -2.31
C ARG A 1 -24.20 -16.14 -3.18
N LEU A 2 -24.26 -14.87 -3.60
CA LEU A 2 -23.17 -14.21 -4.27
C LEU A 2 -22.00 -14.17 -3.29
N ALA A 3 -20.90 -14.83 -3.63
CA ALA A 3 -19.68 -14.72 -2.85
C ALA A 3 -19.27 -13.25 -2.87
N GLY A 4 -19.04 -12.67 -1.69
CA GLY A 4 -18.59 -11.27 -1.61
C GLY A 4 -17.26 -11.09 -2.33
N PRO A 5 -16.89 -9.84 -2.69
CA PRO A 5 -15.66 -9.57 -3.42
C PRO A 5 -14.45 -10.12 -2.65
N LYS A 6 -13.63 -10.91 -3.33
CA LYS A 6 -12.41 -11.46 -2.74
C LYS A 6 -11.42 -10.32 -2.50
N ARG A 7 -10.85 -10.27 -1.30
CA ARG A 7 -9.89 -9.23 -0.90
C ARG A 7 -8.48 -9.81 -0.90
N PHE A 8 -7.57 -9.08 -1.50
CA PHE A 8 -6.13 -9.35 -1.53
C PHE A 8 -5.40 -8.28 -0.72
N HIS A 9 -4.43 -8.69 0.04
CA HIS A 9 -3.69 -7.78 0.89
C HIS A 9 -2.28 -7.52 0.33
N PRO A 10 -1.78 -6.27 0.43
CA PRO A 10 -0.38 -5.99 0.12
C PRO A 10 0.53 -6.68 1.13
N VAL A 11 1.79 -6.86 0.74
CA VAL A 11 2.82 -7.45 1.61
C VAL A 11 2.93 -6.63 2.89
N PRO A 12 2.79 -7.24 4.09
CA PRO A 12 2.87 -6.51 5.34
C PRO A 12 4.27 -5.93 5.56
N VAL A 13 4.34 -4.66 5.94
CA VAL A 13 5.60 -4.03 6.32
C VAL A 13 5.92 -4.38 7.77
N PRO A 14 7.14 -4.80 8.12
CA PRO A 14 7.55 -5.08 9.50
C PRO A 14 7.71 -3.79 10.33
N LEU A 15 6.92 -2.78 10.02
CA LEU A 15 6.97 -1.46 10.66
C LEU A 15 6.61 -1.52 12.14
N LYS A 16 5.72 -2.46 12.52
CA LYS A 16 5.34 -2.67 13.93
C LYS A 16 6.53 -3.04 14.80
N ALA A 17 7.38 -3.94 14.30
CA ALA A 17 8.59 -4.35 15.03
C ALA A 17 9.58 -3.19 15.16
N LEU A 18 9.78 -2.42 14.09
CA LEU A 18 10.66 -1.26 14.11
C LEU A 18 10.19 -0.19 15.12
N VAL A 19 8.90 0.17 15.09
CA VAL A 19 8.33 1.17 16.00
C VAL A 19 8.43 0.71 17.46
N LEU A 20 8.12 -0.55 17.74
CA LEU A 20 8.24 -1.12 19.08
C LEU A 20 9.69 -1.08 19.57
N THR A 21 10.65 -1.46 18.73
CA THR A 21 12.07 -1.44 19.05
C THR A 21 12.55 -0.03 19.40
N VAL A 22 12.20 0.97 18.56
CA VAL A 22 12.56 2.38 18.81
C VAL A 22 11.94 2.87 20.11
N ALA A 23 10.69 2.54 20.40
CA ALA A 23 10.00 2.94 21.62
C ALA A 23 10.65 2.35 22.88
N VAL A 24 10.97 1.05 22.85
CA VAL A 24 11.65 0.38 24.00
C VAL A 24 13.03 1.01 24.23
N PHE A 25 13.80 1.24 23.16
CA PHE A 25 15.14 1.82 23.28
C PHE A 25 15.10 3.25 23.87
N ALA A 26 14.17 4.07 23.37
CA ALA A 26 13.99 5.45 23.86
C ALA A 26 13.52 5.48 25.33
N PHE A 27 12.58 4.58 25.71
CA PHE A 27 12.12 4.44 27.09
C PHE A 27 13.27 4.06 28.01
N LEU A 28 14.04 3.03 27.66
CA LEU A 28 15.20 2.59 28.47
C LEU A 28 16.27 3.68 28.62
N SER A 29 16.43 4.53 27.61
CA SER A 29 17.39 5.64 27.65
C SER A 29 16.95 6.77 28.59
N LEU A 30 15.66 7.00 28.76
CA LEU A 30 15.11 8.07 29.60
C LEU A 30 14.84 7.62 31.05
N TYR A 31 14.66 6.33 31.27
CA TYR A 31 14.30 5.74 32.55
C TYR A 31 15.27 6.06 33.72
N PRO A 32 16.61 6.03 33.54
CA PRO A 32 17.54 6.38 34.61
C PRO A 32 17.41 7.83 35.09
N GLY A 33 17.12 8.76 34.18
CA GLY A 33 16.90 10.17 34.52
C GLY A 33 15.66 10.42 35.37
N LEU A 34 14.64 9.55 35.25
CA LEU A 34 13.44 9.62 36.07
C LEU A 34 13.66 9.09 37.52
N LEU A 35 14.51 8.10 37.70
CA LEU A 35 14.69 7.43 38.99
C LEU A 35 15.74 8.11 39.88
N ASN A 36 16.87 8.53 39.30
CA ASN A 36 18.06 8.94 40.05
C ASN A 36 18.58 10.34 39.67
N GLY A 37 17.84 11.08 38.85
CA GLY A 37 18.28 12.35 38.32
C GLY A 37 18.04 13.54 39.24
N THR A 38 18.72 14.64 38.95
CA THR A 38 18.43 15.98 39.52
C THR A 38 17.06 16.48 38.98
N ARG A 39 16.55 17.58 39.57
CA ARG A 39 15.31 18.21 39.09
C ARG A 39 15.35 18.50 37.58
N GLN A 40 16.50 18.96 37.08
CA GLN A 40 16.68 19.24 35.65
C GLN A 40 16.65 17.95 34.78
N ASP A 41 17.18 16.85 35.31
CA ASP A 41 17.13 15.54 34.62
C ASP A 41 15.69 15.01 34.58
N HIS A 42 14.91 15.23 35.64
CA HIS A 42 13.47 14.88 35.67
C HIS A 42 12.68 15.67 34.60
N GLU A 43 12.88 16.97 34.49
CA GLU A 43 12.19 17.80 33.48
C GLU A 43 12.56 17.38 32.05
N ARG A 44 13.84 17.08 31.79
CA ARG A 44 14.29 16.54 30.49
C ARG A 44 13.70 15.17 30.19
N ALA A 45 13.65 14.29 31.18
CA ALA A 45 13.07 12.95 31.00
C ALA A 45 11.57 13.01 30.74
N LEU A 46 10.82 13.87 31.45
CA LEU A 46 9.39 14.09 31.22
C LEU A 46 9.13 14.67 29.83
N PHE A 47 9.91 15.64 29.38
CA PHE A 47 9.84 16.18 28.04
C PHE A 47 10.09 15.08 26.99
N GLY A 48 11.15 14.29 27.17
CA GLY A 48 11.47 13.17 26.29
C GLY A 48 10.36 12.12 26.21
N LEU A 49 9.74 11.76 27.34
CA LEU A 49 8.60 10.84 27.38
C LEU A 49 7.36 11.42 26.69
N THR A 50 7.12 12.71 26.81
CA THR A 50 6.01 13.37 26.11
C THR A 50 6.20 13.31 24.59
N VAL A 51 7.40 13.63 24.11
CA VAL A 51 7.77 13.54 22.70
C VAL A 51 7.66 12.09 22.20
N LEU A 52 8.17 11.14 22.96
CA LEU A 52 8.07 9.71 22.64
C LEU A 52 6.63 9.24 22.57
N GLY A 53 5.79 9.62 23.52
CA GLY A 53 4.36 9.32 23.53
C GLY A 53 3.65 9.87 22.30
N GLY A 54 3.91 11.13 21.96
CA GLY A 54 3.39 11.75 20.72
C GLY A 54 3.83 11.00 19.46
N PHE A 55 5.09 10.63 19.38
CA PHE A 55 5.62 9.82 18.28
C PHE A 55 4.94 8.47 18.19
N MET A 56 4.77 7.77 19.31
CA MET A 56 4.12 6.45 19.36
C MET A 56 2.67 6.50 18.91
N VAL A 57 1.91 7.51 19.33
CA VAL A 57 0.53 7.70 18.88
C VAL A 57 0.48 7.93 17.37
N THR A 58 1.31 8.83 16.87
CA THR A 58 1.40 9.13 15.44
C THR A 58 1.79 7.91 14.62
N ALA A 59 2.81 7.16 15.06
CA ALA A 59 3.25 5.94 14.41
C ALA A 59 2.17 4.85 14.42
N THR A 60 1.41 4.72 15.52
CA THR A 60 0.30 3.76 15.62
C THR A 60 -0.82 4.10 14.63
N VAL A 61 -1.22 5.37 14.56
CA VAL A 61 -2.22 5.83 13.58
C VAL A 61 -1.76 5.55 12.16
N PHE A 62 -0.49 5.82 11.87
CA PHE A 62 0.09 5.56 10.54
C PHE A 62 0.12 4.07 10.19
N ILE A 63 0.50 3.20 11.14
CA ILE A 63 0.50 1.75 10.96
C ILE A 63 -0.91 1.22 10.71
N VAL A 64 -1.91 1.73 11.45
CA VAL A 64 -3.31 1.33 11.25
C VAL A 64 -3.77 1.75 9.85
N ALA A 65 -3.46 2.99 9.45
CA ALA A 65 -3.82 3.50 8.12
C ALA A 65 -3.20 2.68 6.97
N ILE A 66 -1.93 2.23 7.11
CA ILE A 66 -1.26 1.39 6.11
C ILE A 66 -1.85 -0.03 6.07
N ASN A 67 -2.18 -0.60 7.23
CA ASN A 67 -2.69 -1.98 7.31
C ASN A 67 -4.12 -2.15 6.76
N ASP A 68 -4.87 -1.07 6.54
CA ASP A 68 -6.21 -1.12 5.95
C ASP A 68 -6.19 -1.19 4.41
N SER A 69 -5.02 -1.43 3.82
CA SER A 69 -4.86 -1.56 2.38
C SER A 69 -5.40 -2.91 1.89
N TYR A 70 -6.21 -2.89 0.84
CA TYR A 70 -6.68 -4.11 0.17
C TYR A 70 -7.01 -3.85 -1.31
N VAL A 71 -7.00 -4.92 -2.09
CA VAL A 71 -7.54 -4.96 -3.44
C VAL A 71 -8.68 -5.95 -3.49
N GLY A 72 -9.88 -5.48 -3.77
CA GLY A 72 -11.08 -6.31 -3.88
C GLY A 72 -11.44 -6.54 -5.33
N VAL A 73 -11.51 -7.80 -5.76
CA VAL A 73 -11.97 -8.18 -7.10
C VAL A 73 -13.42 -8.64 -7.00
N GLY A 74 -14.31 -7.88 -7.61
CA GLY A 74 -15.72 -8.22 -7.79
C GLY A 74 -16.01 -8.67 -9.22
N GLU A 75 -17.29 -8.90 -9.52
CA GLU A 75 -17.74 -9.33 -10.86
C GLU A 75 -17.73 -8.18 -11.88
N GLU A 76 -17.98 -6.95 -11.46
CA GLU A 76 -18.10 -5.77 -12.33
C GLU A 76 -16.97 -4.78 -12.13
N VAL A 77 -16.40 -4.72 -10.91
CA VAL A 77 -15.43 -3.70 -10.55
C VAL A 77 -14.30 -4.27 -9.69
N ILE A 78 -13.12 -3.73 -9.87
CA ILE A 78 -11.98 -3.89 -8.97
C ILE A 78 -11.93 -2.66 -8.06
N ARG A 79 -11.87 -2.88 -6.77
CA ARG A 79 -11.70 -1.80 -5.77
C ARG A 79 -10.31 -1.87 -5.20
N ILE A 80 -9.54 -0.79 -5.37
CA ILE A 80 -8.22 -0.63 -4.78
C ILE A 80 -8.34 0.37 -3.64
N HIS A 81 -8.04 -0.07 -2.45
CA HIS A 81 -7.88 0.79 -1.28
C HIS A 81 -6.45 0.62 -0.79
N PHE A 82 -5.66 1.65 -0.90
CA PHE A 82 -4.25 1.60 -0.53
C PHE A 82 -3.92 2.77 0.39
N GLU A 83 -3.64 2.43 1.63
CA GLU A 83 -3.48 3.40 2.71
C GLU A 83 -4.71 4.33 2.82
N ALA A 84 -4.66 5.34 3.68
CA ALA A 84 -5.74 6.32 3.80
C ALA A 84 -5.84 7.30 2.62
N PHE A 85 -4.89 7.25 1.68
CA PHE A 85 -4.67 8.31 0.69
C PHE A 85 -5.11 7.94 -0.72
N PHE A 86 -5.29 6.66 -1.02
CA PHE A 86 -5.57 6.22 -2.37
C PHE A 86 -6.76 5.27 -2.45
N VAL A 87 -7.74 5.66 -3.24
CA VAL A 87 -8.92 4.84 -3.54
C VAL A 87 -9.19 4.90 -5.05
N ALA A 88 -9.30 3.73 -5.67
CA ALA A 88 -9.70 3.60 -7.05
C ALA A 88 -10.79 2.52 -7.20
N THR A 89 -11.69 2.76 -8.13
CA THR A 89 -12.69 1.77 -8.58
C THR A 89 -12.55 1.62 -10.07
N ILE A 90 -12.18 0.43 -10.52
CA ILE A 90 -11.88 0.12 -11.91
C ILE A 90 -12.98 -0.77 -12.44
N PRO A 91 -13.76 -0.34 -13.44
CA PRO A 91 -14.70 -1.23 -14.14
C PRO A 91 -13.93 -2.33 -14.88
N ILE A 92 -14.35 -3.58 -14.73
CA ILE A 92 -13.71 -4.72 -15.40
C ILE A 92 -13.81 -4.58 -16.93
N ALA A 93 -14.89 -4.01 -17.42
CA ALA A 93 -15.10 -3.75 -18.84
C ALA A 93 -14.07 -2.78 -19.46
N ASP A 94 -13.40 -1.96 -18.65
CA ASP A 94 -12.36 -1.03 -19.12
C ASP A 94 -10.95 -1.63 -19.10
N ILE A 95 -10.78 -2.87 -18.63
CA ILE A 95 -9.48 -3.54 -18.57
C ILE A 95 -9.11 -4.10 -19.95
N VAL A 96 -8.00 -3.63 -20.48
CA VAL A 96 -7.46 -4.05 -21.79
C VAL A 96 -6.41 -5.14 -21.64
N ALA A 97 -5.56 -5.02 -20.63
CA ALA A 97 -4.49 -5.98 -20.41
C ALA A 97 -4.17 -6.15 -18.92
N VAL A 98 -3.78 -7.38 -18.57
CA VAL A 98 -3.26 -7.74 -17.25
C VAL A 98 -1.93 -8.46 -17.44
N ARG A 99 -0.85 -7.89 -16.94
CA ARG A 99 0.51 -8.40 -17.13
C ARG A 99 1.24 -8.51 -15.81
N THR A 100 2.12 -9.48 -15.69
CA THR A 100 3.12 -9.50 -14.62
C THR A 100 4.28 -8.59 -15.01
N VAL A 101 4.61 -7.64 -14.15
CA VAL A 101 5.75 -6.75 -14.34
C VAL A 101 6.77 -7.05 -13.26
N ASP A 102 7.99 -7.36 -13.68
CA ASP A 102 9.13 -7.40 -12.78
C ASP A 102 9.86 -6.05 -12.88
N PRO A 103 9.59 -5.10 -12.00
CA PRO A 103 10.28 -3.82 -12.04
C PRO A 103 11.72 -4.10 -11.65
N ARG A 104 12.63 -4.08 -12.63
CA ARG A 104 14.06 -4.01 -12.33
C ARG A 104 14.25 -2.90 -11.30
N PRO A 105 15.10 -3.11 -10.28
CA PRO A 105 14.97 -2.50 -8.96
C PRO A 105 15.17 -0.99 -9.01
N ARG A 106 14.15 -0.27 -9.36
CA ARG A 106 14.04 1.14 -9.02
C ARG A 106 13.42 1.17 -7.63
N TRP A 107 14.24 1.41 -6.64
CA TRP A 107 13.88 1.52 -5.21
C TRP A 107 12.62 2.39 -4.96
N ARG A 108 12.26 3.28 -5.91
CA ARG A 108 11.05 4.12 -5.92
C ARG A 108 9.73 3.34 -5.86
N TYR A 109 9.72 2.09 -6.29
CA TYR A 109 8.49 1.30 -6.37
C TYR A 109 8.42 0.21 -5.31
N ARG A 110 9.40 0.15 -4.40
CA ARG A 110 9.44 -0.93 -3.41
C ARG A 110 8.42 -0.78 -2.31
N PHE A 111 8.10 0.47 -1.91
CA PHE A 111 7.23 0.71 -0.77
C PHE A 111 6.34 1.92 -1.00
N GLY A 112 5.08 1.80 -0.57
CA GLY A 112 4.11 2.86 -0.59
C GLY A 112 3.46 3.11 -1.95
N LEU A 113 2.98 4.32 -2.10
CA LEU A 113 2.29 4.81 -3.28
C LEU A 113 3.27 5.62 -4.12
N SER A 114 3.40 5.27 -5.40
CA SER A 114 4.23 6.00 -6.36
C SER A 114 3.43 6.33 -7.61
N THR A 115 3.65 7.50 -8.17
CA THR A 115 3.03 7.94 -9.43
C THR A 115 4.06 8.60 -10.33
N ASN A 116 3.88 8.46 -11.65
CA ASN A 116 4.61 9.26 -12.63
C ASN A 116 3.91 10.60 -12.93
N PHE A 117 2.73 10.86 -12.28
CA PHE A 117 1.87 12.03 -12.50
C PHE A 117 1.30 12.19 -13.92
N GLU A 118 1.53 11.24 -14.80
CA GLU A 118 1.01 11.23 -16.18
C GLU A 118 -0.17 10.27 -16.30
N ASP A 119 0.13 8.97 -16.19
CA ASP A 119 -0.87 7.93 -16.49
C ASP A 119 -0.80 6.70 -15.57
N ARG A 120 0.19 6.63 -14.65
CA ARG A 120 0.46 5.43 -13.87
C ARG A 120 0.53 5.67 -12.37
N ILE A 121 -0.08 4.76 -11.63
CA ILE A 121 0.05 4.65 -10.17
C ILE A 121 0.55 3.25 -9.82
N ALA A 122 1.53 3.19 -8.93
CA ALA A 122 2.04 1.97 -8.34
C ALA A 122 1.73 1.92 -6.84
N CYS A 123 1.10 0.83 -6.41
CA CYS A 123 0.74 0.54 -5.02
C CYS A 123 1.50 -0.69 -4.56
N SER A 124 2.47 -0.54 -3.67
CA SER A 124 3.31 -1.66 -3.25
C SER A 124 3.85 -1.52 -1.84
N HIS A 125 3.92 -2.66 -1.16
CA HIS A 125 4.76 -2.85 0.03
C HIS A 125 5.89 -3.87 -0.24
N GLY A 126 6.27 -4.02 -1.51
CA GLY A 126 7.26 -4.98 -1.99
C GLY A 126 6.61 -6.13 -2.79
N GLY A 127 7.43 -6.93 -3.48
CA GLY A 127 6.97 -8.08 -4.24
C GLY A 127 6.89 -7.85 -5.76
N ARG A 128 6.23 -8.80 -6.44
CA ARG A 128 5.95 -8.73 -7.89
C ARG A 128 4.76 -7.84 -8.14
N PHE A 129 4.80 -7.11 -9.24
CA PHE A 129 3.69 -6.25 -9.64
C PHE A 129 2.80 -6.93 -10.68
N VAL A 130 1.50 -6.68 -10.54
CA VAL A 130 0.53 -6.87 -11.60
C VAL A 130 0.22 -5.52 -12.21
N GLU A 131 0.43 -5.37 -13.49
CA GLU A 131 0.01 -4.22 -14.27
C GLU A 131 -1.40 -4.47 -14.78
N ILE A 132 -2.29 -3.52 -14.50
CA ILE A 132 -3.64 -3.46 -15.06
C ILE A 132 -3.66 -2.23 -15.98
N GLU A 133 -3.85 -2.46 -17.28
CA GLU A 133 -3.96 -1.42 -18.29
C GLU A 133 -5.41 -1.20 -18.65
N LEU A 134 -5.83 0.07 -18.75
CA LEU A 134 -7.20 0.47 -19.01
C LEU A 134 -7.34 1.10 -20.40
N ALA A 135 -8.48 0.83 -21.05
CA ALA A 135 -8.87 1.46 -22.32
C ALA A 135 -9.11 2.98 -22.18
N ARG A 136 -9.53 3.42 -21.01
CA ARG A 136 -9.86 4.82 -20.72
C ARG A 136 -9.24 5.26 -19.41
N PRO A 137 -8.78 6.53 -19.31
CA PRO A 137 -8.29 7.04 -18.04
C PRO A 137 -9.39 7.03 -16.99
N GLN A 138 -9.10 6.43 -15.83
CA GLN A 138 -9.96 6.47 -14.65
C GLN A 138 -9.52 7.59 -13.73
N LEU A 139 -10.49 8.44 -13.34
CA LEU A 139 -10.23 9.51 -12.40
C LEU A 139 -10.12 8.93 -10.99
N THR A 140 -8.90 8.78 -10.51
CA THR A 140 -8.60 8.21 -9.21
C THR A 140 -8.39 9.27 -8.15
N ARG A 141 -8.79 8.97 -6.91
CA ARG A 141 -8.57 9.87 -5.78
C ARG A 141 -7.21 9.56 -5.14
N LEU A 142 -6.27 10.46 -5.35
CA LEU A 142 -5.01 10.53 -4.62
C LEU A 142 -5.02 11.80 -3.78
N TRP A 143 -5.37 11.67 -2.49
CA TRP A 143 -5.53 12.85 -1.63
C TRP A 143 -4.28 13.74 -1.62
N PRO A 144 -4.41 15.06 -1.80
CA PRO A 144 -5.63 15.85 -1.98
C PRO A 144 -6.09 16.02 -3.45
N ARG A 145 -5.50 15.31 -4.40
CA ARG A 145 -5.71 15.48 -5.85
C ARG A 145 -6.50 14.33 -6.46
N ARG A 146 -7.00 14.57 -7.67
CA ARG A 146 -7.53 13.54 -8.56
C ARG A 146 -6.63 13.45 -9.77
N LEU A 147 -6.28 12.24 -10.17
CA LEU A 147 -5.40 11.98 -11.30
C LEU A 147 -6.10 11.05 -12.30
N PRO A 148 -6.02 11.35 -13.61
CA PRO A 148 -6.43 10.40 -14.63
C PRO A 148 -5.36 9.31 -14.74
N VAL A 149 -5.74 8.05 -14.53
CA VAL A 149 -4.81 6.91 -14.53
C VAL A 149 -5.27 5.88 -15.52
N THR A 150 -4.37 5.42 -16.36
CA THR A 150 -4.60 4.33 -17.33
C THR A 150 -3.87 3.05 -16.96
N ARG A 151 -2.85 3.12 -16.08
CA ARG A 151 -2.05 1.97 -15.67
C ARG A 151 -1.92 1.89 -14.16
N PHE A 152 -2.31 0.76 -13.62
CA PHE A 152 -2.17 0.45 -12.20
C PHE A 152 -1.15 -0.68 -12.02
N TRP A 153 -0.14 -0.43 -11.21
CA TRP A 153 0.81 -1.43 -10.77
C TRP A 153 0.52 -1.79 -9.33
N ILE A 154 0.13 -3.02 -9.11
CA ILE A 154 -0.34 -3.47 -7.80
C ILE A 154 0.50 -4.66 -7.36
N ALA A 155 1.08 -4.58 -6.17
CA ALA A 155 1.73 -5.72 -5.54
C ALA A 155 0.88 -6.24 -4.39
N VAL A 156 0.50 -7.51 -4.49
CA VAL A 156 -0.26 -8.23 -3.46
C VAL A 156 0.51 -9.47 -3.01
N LEU A 157 0.19 -9.96 -1.81
CA LEU A 157 0.82 -11.13 -1.22
C LEU A 157 0.49 -12.40 -2.04
N GLU A 158 -0.77 -12.57 -2.40
CA GLU A 158 -1.29 -13.72 -3.15
C GLU A 158 -1.24 -13.45 -4.66
N HIS A 159 -0.06 -13.14 -5.20
CA HIS A 159 0.16 -12.68 -6.57
C HIS A 159 -0.49 -13.57 -7.63
N ASP A 160 -0.21 -14.89 -7.60
CA ASP A 160 -0.67 -15.82 -8.63
C ASP A 160 -2.19 -16.01 -8.57
N GLU A 161 -2.75 -16.04 -7.38
CA GLU A 161 -4.19 -16.15 -7.18
C GLU A 161 -4.91 -14.89 -7.66
N PHE A 162 -4.34 -13.72 -7.38
CA PHE A 162 -4.85 -12.44 -7.85
C PHE A 162 -4.88 -12.35 -9.38
N ILE A 163 -3.79 -12.75 -10.06
CA ILE A 163 -3.76 -12.80 -11.53
C ILE A 163 -4.81 -13.77 -12.08
N ASN A 164 -4.90 -14.96 -11.51
CA ASN A 164 -5.86 -15.96 -11.97
C ASN A 164 -7.29 -15.45 -11.82
N GLN A 165 -7.60 -14.77 -10.74
CA GLN A 165 -8.92 -14.17 -10.54
C GLN A 165 -9.19 -13.02 -11.52
N LEU A 166 -8.21 -12.15 -11.76
CA LEU A 166 -8.34 -11.09 -12.76
C LEU A 166 -8.60 -11.64 -14.17
N ARG A 167 -7.87 -12.67 -14.57
CA ARG A 167 -8.08 -13.34 -15.86
C ARG A 167 -9.43 -14.02 -15.97
N ALA A 168 -9.95 -14.54 -14.88
CA ALA A 168 -11.28 -15.16 -14.86
C ALA A 168 -12.41 -14.12 -15.04
N VAL A 169 -12.29 -12.92 -14.46
CA VAL A 169 -13.30 -11.87 -14.57
C VAL A 169 -13.12 -10.96 -15.79
N ALA A 170 -11.90 -10.85 -16.33
CA ALA A 170 -11.57 -10.05 -17.51
C ALA A 170 -10.92 -10.92 -18.62
N PRO A 171 -11.67 -11.86 -19.24
CA PRO A 171 -11.09 -12.81 -20.20
C PRO A 171 -10.56 -12.13 -21.47
N SER A 172 -11.10 -10.96 -21.86
CA SER A 172 -10.61 -10.15 -22.98
C SER A 172 -9.19 -9.63 -22.73
N ALA A 173 -8.83 -9.34 -21.49
CA ALA A 173 -7.51 -8.87 -21.12
C ALA A 173 -6.43 -9.98 -21.16
N ALA A 174 -6.83 -11.24 -20.99
CA ALA A 174 -5.92 -12.39 -21.09
C ALA A 174 -5.49 -12.69 -22.55
N ALA A 175 -6.32 -12.38 -23.53
CA ALA A 175 -6.03 -12.59 -24.95
C ALA A 175 -4.94 -11.64 -25.51
N GLY A 176 -4.77 -10.47 -24.91
CA GLY A 176 -3.76 -9.47 -25.33
C GLY A 176 -2.31 -9.88 -25.05
N GLU A 177 -2.05 -10.77 -24.10
CA GLU A 177 -0.69 -11.26 -23.80
C GLU A 177 -0.11 -12.16 -24.90
N CYS A 178 -0.97 -12.96 -25.57
CA CYS A 178 -0.52 -13.83 -26.65
C CYS A 178 -0.15 -13.09 -27.95
N ALA A 179 -0.74 -11.92 -28.19
CA ALA A 179 -0.48 -11.13 -29.40
C ALA A 179 0.79 -10.28 -29.32
N ALA A 180 1.28 -9.97 -28.13
CA ALA A 180 2.50 -9.16 -27.92
C ALA A 180 3.79 -10.02 -27.86
N ALA A 181 3.68 -11.35 -27.82
CA ALA A 181 4.80 -12.29 -27.76
C ALA A 181 5.10 -12.97 -29.13
N ALA A 182 4.37 -12.64 -30.18
CA ALA A 182 4.58 -13.06 -31.56
C ALA A 182 5.12 -11.92 -32.42
#